data_a1231e78ec3c4f6b323ac6d9147454e6
#
_entry.id   a1231e78ec3c4f6b323ac6d9147454e6
#
_cell.length_a   1.000
_cell.length_b   1.000
_cell.length_c   1.000
_cell.angle_alpha   90.00
_cell.angle_beta   90.00
_cell.angle_gamma   90.00
#
_symmetry.space_group_name_H-M   'P 1'
#
loop_
_entity.id
_entity.type
_entity.pdbx_description
1 polymer ?
#
loop_
_entity_poly.entity_id
_entity_poly.type
_entity_poly.pdbx_seq_one_letter_code
_entity_poly.pdbx_strand_id
1 'polypeptide(L)'
;MCLAIPGRVVEVFDDRGLRMGRADFGGTVRKICLDPLPEAGLGDWVLVHVGFALSRVDPEEAERTYRALEALGQLGELDAPEVLP
;
A
#
# COMPACT_ATOMS: atom_id res chain seq x y z
N MET A 1 -6.21 7.67 13.46
CA MET A 1 -6.92 7.70 12.28
C MET A 1 -6.32 6.84 11.19
N CYS A 2 -7.11 6.04 10.60
CA CYS A 2 -6.62 5.16 9.56
C CYS A 2 -6.86 5.79 8.20
N LEU A 3 -5.81 5.93 7.45
CA LEU A 3 -5.90 6.46 6.10
C LEU A 3 -5.54 5.36 5.13
N ALA A 4 -6.28 5.31 4.04
CA ALA A 4 -5.91 4.44 2.94
C ALA A 4 -4.86 5.16 2.12
N ILE A 5 -3.73 4.53 1.93
CA ILE A 5 -2.59 5.15 1.28
C ILE A 5 -2.22 4.32 0.06
N PRO A 6 -1.98 4.98 -1.09
CA PRO A 6 -1.60 4.24 -2.28
C PRO A 6 -0.16 3.76 -2.20
N GLY A 7 0.06 2.54 -2.61
CA GLY A 7 1.40 1.97 -2.68
C GLY A 7 1.53 1.15 -3.94
N ARG A 8 2.75 1.04 -4.43
CA ARG A 8 3.01 0.27 -5.64
C ARG A 8 3.53 -1.10 -5.25
N VAL A 9 2.92 -2.13 -5.77
CA VAL A 9 3.31 -3.50 -5.45
C VAL A 9 4.64 -3.80 -6.10
N VAL A 10 5.62 -4.16 -5.29
CA VAL A 10 6.95 -4.47 -5.78
C VAL A 10 7.32 -5.93 -5.59
N GLU A 11 6.50 -6.68 -4.88
CA GLU A 11 6.74 -8.09 -4.69
C GLU A 11 5.41 -8.79 -4.37
N VAL A 12 5.24 -9.99 -4.87
CA VAL A 12 4.07 -10.81 -4.58
C VAL A 12 4.56 -12.17 -4.18
N PHE A 13 4.02 -12.72 -3.10
CA PHE A 13 4.42 -14.03 -2.64
C PHE A 13 3.26 -14.67 -1.90
N ASP A 14 3.38 -15.97 -1.68
CA ASP A 14 2.37 -16.74 -0.97
C ASP A 14 2.90 -17.03 0.43
N ASP A 15 2.09 -16.77 1.43
CA ASP A 15 2.47 -17.00 2.81
C ASP A 15 1.37 -17.86 3.44
N ARG A 16 1.63 -19.15 3.54
CA ARG A 16 0.71 -20.09 4.17
C ARG A 16 -0.68 -20.07 3.55
N GLY A 17 -0.71 -19.94 2.24
CA GLY A 17 -1.97 -19.93 1.53
C GLY A 17 -2.59 -18.55 1.36
N LEU A 18 -1.99 -17.53 1.96
CA LEU A 18 -2.46 -16.18 1.79
C LEU A 18 -1.62 -15.48 0.76
N ARG A 19 -2.26 -14.73 -0.10
CA ARG A 19 -1.55 -13.96 -1.10
C ARG A 19 -1.09 -12.66 -0.47
N MET A 20 0.22 -12.53 -0.36
CA MET A 20 0.85 -11.39 0.29
C MET A 20 1.73 -10.66 -0.70
N GLY A 21 2.20 -9.52 -0.31
CA GLY A 21 3.11 -8.77 -1.15
C GLY A 21 3.79 -7.70 -0.35
N ARG A 22 4.64 -6.96 -1.05
CA ARG A 22 5.26 -5.77 -0.49
C ARG A 22 4.93 -4.60 -1.38
N ALA A 23 4.64 -3.48 -0.76
CA ALA A 23 4.31 -2.27 -1.49
C ALA A 23 5.27 -1.17 -1.12
N ASP A 24 5.60 -0.35 -2.09
CA ASP A 24 6.49 0.79 -1.92
C ASP A 24 5.65 2.04 -1.76
N PHE A 25 5.83 2.70 -0.64
CA PHE A 25 5.12 3.93 -0.30
C PHE A 25 6.07 5.11 -0.36
N GLY A 26 6.83 5.20 -1.44
CA GLY A 26 7.75 6.32 -1.59
C GLY A 26 9.07 6.13 -0.89
N GLY A 27 9.62 4.94 -0.99
CA GLY A 27 10.88 4.63 -0.36
C GLY A 27 10.74 3.75 0.86
N THR A 28 9.55 3.67 1.42
CA THR A 28 9.27 2.77 2.54
C THR A 28 8.53 1.57 2.01
N VAL A 29 9.11 0.39 2.13
CA VAL A 29 8.50 -0.84 1.64
C VAL A 29 7.91 -1.59 2.81
N ARG A 30 6.65 -1.96 2.68
CA ARG A 30 5.92 -2.64 3.74
C ARG A 30 5.23 -3.88 3.22
N LYS A 31 5.15 -4.88 4.06
CA LYS A 31 4.41 -6.09 3.75
C LYS A 31 2.92 -5.79 3.85
N ILE A 32 2.17 -6.25 2.85
CA ILE A 32 0.73 -6.05 2.82
C ILE A 32 0.06 -7.35 2.44
N CYS A 33 -1.23 -7.43 2.75
CA CYS A 33 -2.04 -8.58 2.37
C CYS A 33 -2.78 -8.27 1.09
N LEU A 34 -2.56 -9.07 0.07
CA LEU A 34 -3.20 -8.90 -1.24
C LEU A 34 -4.40 -9.84 -1.41
N ASP A 35 -4.71 -10.62 -0.39
CA ASP A 35 -5.78 -11.59 -0.50
C ASP A 35 -7.13 -10.98 -0.86
N PRO A 36 -7.49 -9.80 -0.32
CA PRO A 36 -8.76 -9.20 -0.70
C PRO A 36 -8.78 -8.68 -2.13
N LEU A 37 -7.64 -8.65 -2.80
CA LEU A 37 -7.53 -8.06 -4.13
C LEU A 37 -6.74 -8.99 -5.03
N PRO A 38 -7.30 -10.14 -5.38
CA PRO A 38 -6.54 -11.15 -6.11
C PRO A 38 -6.10 -10.72 -7.50
N GLU A 39 -6.72 -9.71 -8.07
CA GLU A 39 -6.33 -9.25 -9.40
C GLU A 39 -5.11 -8.34 -9.38
N ALA A 40 -4.66 -7.90 -8.21
CA ALA A 40 -3.49 -7.02 -8.13
C ALA A 40 -2.21 -7.82 -8.32
N GLY A 41 -1.27 -7.25 -9.04
CA GLY A 41 0.01 -7.89 -9.30
C GLY A 41 1.16 -6.91 -9.25
N LEU A 42 2.32 -7.38 -9.65
CA LEU A 42 3.53 -6.55 -9.65
C LEU A 42 3.30 -5.29 -10.47
N GLY A 43 3.73 -4.18 -9.91
CA GLY A 43 3.63 -2.90 -10.62
C GLY A 43 2.31 -2.20 -10.45
N ASP A 44 1.31 -2.86 -9.92
CA ASP A 44 0.01 -2.23 -9.73
C ASP A 44 0.05 -1.31 -8.52
N TRP A 45 -0.71 -0.22 -8.64
CA TRP A 45 -0.92 0.65 -7.50
C TRP A 45 -2.17 0.19 -6.77
N VAL A 46 -2.08 0.07 -5.47
CA VAL A 46 -3.20 -0.38 -4.65
C VAL A 46 -3.39 0.56 -3.49
N LEU A 47 -4.62 0.65 -3.04
CA LEU A 47 -4.95 1.44 -1.88
C LEU A 47 -4.86 0.52 -0.67
N VAL A 48 -4.00 0.87 0.26
CA VAL A 48 -3.71 0.03 1.41
C VAL A 48 -4.24 0.67 2.68
N HIS A 49 -4.97 -0.11 3.45
CA HIS A 49 -5.55 0.34 4.70
C HIS A 49 -5.29 -0.73 5.76
N VAL A 50 -4.56 -0.36 6.77
CA VAL A 50 -4.22 -1.27 7.88
C VAL A 50 -3.59 -2.56 7.37
N GLY A 51 -2.72 -2.43 6.38
CA GLY A 51 -1.99 -3.57 5.84
C GLY A 51 -2.72 -4.41 4.82
N PHE A 52 -3.96 -4.03 4.46
CA PHE A 52 -4.74 -4.77 3.48
C PHE A 52 -4.90 -3.95 2.21
N ALA A 53 -4.64 -4.57 1.07
CA ALA A 53 -4.90 -3.94 -0.21
C ALA A 53 -6.39 -4.04 -0.49
N LEU A 54 -7.05 -2.90 -0.62
CA LEU A 54 -8.50 -2.88 -0.76
C LEU A 54 -8.96 -2.67 -2.20
N SER A 55 -8.20 -1.92 -2.98
CA SER A 55 -8.60 -1.66 -4.36
C SER A 55 -7.38 -1.27 -5.17
N ARG A 56 -7.48 -1.48 -6.47
CA ARG A 56 -6.47 -0.99 -7.39
C ARG A 56 -6.80 0.45 -7.73
N VAL A 57 -5.76 1.24 -7.91
CA VAL A 57 -5.98 2.64 -8.29
C VAL A 57 -5.23 2.94 -9.57
N ASP A 58 -5.73 3.91 -10.29
CA ASP A 58 -5.09 4.41 -11.48
C ASP A 58 -3.73 4.99 -11.09
N PRO A 59 -2.65 4.63 -11.78
CA PRO A 59 -1.33 5.15 -11.43
C PRO A 59 -1.26 6.67 -11.38
N GLU A 60 -1.94 7.37 -12.27
CA GLU A 60 -1.94 8.82 -12.25
C GLU A 60 -2.63 9.35 -11.02
N GLU A 61 -3.76 8.77 -10.68
CA GLU A 61 -4.49 9.20 -9.51
C GLU A 61 -3.72 8.87 -8.25
N ALA A 62 -3.07 7.71 -8.22
CA ALA A 62 -2.28 7.32 -7.08
C ALA A 62 -1.16 8.31 -6.85
N GLU A 63 -0.51 8.75 -7.91
CA GLU A 63 0.58 9.68 -7.78
C GLU A 63 0.11 11.03 -7.26
N ARG A 64 -1.02 11.49 -7.73
CA ARG A 64 -1.58 12.75 -7.24
C ARG A 64 -1.93 12.66 -5.76
N THR A 65 -2.55 11.57 -5.37
CA THR A 65 -2.92 11.36 -3.97
C THR A 65 -1.66 11.28 -3.12
N TYR A 66 -0.67 10.58 -3.62
CA TYR A 66 0.57 10.41 -2.91
C TYR A 66 1.25 11.75 -2.66
N ARG A 67 1.30 12.59 -3.68
CA ARG A 67 1.90 13.91 -3.54
C ARG A 67 1.14 14.79 -2.57
N ALA A 68 -0.19 14.68 -2.58
CA ALA A 68 -0.98 15.45 -1.64
C ALA A 68 -0.71 15.01 -0.21
N LEU A 69 -0.61 13.71 0.01
CA LEU A 69 -0.31 13.19 1.34
C LEU A 69 1.08 13.62 1.80
N GLU A 70 2.02 13.61 0.88
CA GLU A 70 3.39 14.02 1.19
C GLU A 70 3.42 15.49 1.57
N ALA A 71 2.70 16.32 0.82
CA ALA A 71 2.66 17.74 1.11
C ALA A 71 2.02 18.05 2.45
N LEU A 72 1.11 17.19 2.88
CA LEU A 72 0.45 17.37 4.16
C LEU A 72 1.21 16.71 5.30
N GLY A 73 2.29 16.01 4.99
CA GLY A 73 3.04 15.31 6.02
C GLY A 73 2.41 14.01 6.47
N GLN A 74 1.39 13.53 5.77
CA GLN A 74 0.69 12.33 6.18
C GLN A 74 1.52 11.08 6.00
N LEU A 75 2.47 11.11 5.10
CA LEU A 75 3.31 9.94 4.85
C LEU A 75 4.18 9.59 6.04
N GLY A 76 4.43 10.56 6.89
CA GLY A 76 5.21 10.28 8.08
C GLY A 76 4.55 9.26 8.98
N GLU A 77 3.26 9.10 8.88
CA GLU A 77 2.55 8.13 9.68
C GLU A 77 2.86 6.70 9.27
N LEU A 78 3.35 6.51 8.06
CA LEU A 78 3.76 5.18 7.64
C LEU A 78 4.94 4.66 8.41
N ASP A 79 5.81 5.57 8.82
CA ASP A 79 6.96 5.18 9.59
C ASP A 79 6.65 5.05 11.06
N ALA A 80 5.52 5.50 11.45
CA ALA A 80 5.09 5.32 12.81
C ALA A 80 4.86 3.87 12.99
N PRO A 81 5.10 3.48 14.02
CA PRO A 81 5.05 2.14 14.21
C PRO A 81 3.75 1.59 13.99
N GLU A 82 3.53 1.61 13.42
CA GLU A 82 2.69 1.22 13.12
C GLU A 82 2.25 0.55 13.71
N VAL A 83 2.23 0.65 14.00
CA VAL A 83 1.88 0.35 14.57
C VAL A 83 0.97 -0.26 14.51
N LEU A 84 0.63 -0.37 14.13
CA LEU A 84 -0.16 -0.89 13.91
C LEU A 84 -0.25 -1.72 14.28
N PRO A 85 -0.75 -1.91 14.58
CA PRO A 85 -0.97 -2.77 15.13
C PRO A 85 -1.21 -3.70 14.83
#